data_f0d22794948f1eead5d673183c1821bc
#
_entry.id   f0d22794948f1eead5d673183c1821bc
#
_cell.length_a   1.000
_cell.length_b   1.000
_cell.length_c   1.000
_cell.angle_alpha   90.00
_cell.angle_beta   90.00
_cell.angle_gamma   90.00
#
_symmetry.space_group_name_H-M   'P 1'
#
loop_
_entity.id
_entity.type
_entity.pdbx_description
1 polymer ?
#
loop_
_entity_poly.entity_id
_entity_poly.type
_entity_poly.pdbx_seq_one_letter_code
_entity_poly.pdbx_strand_id
1 'polypeptide(L)'
;MIVPNLLLGMAGGIQYRALLKATKNPRKASENTLREILTYAKDTVYGKEHKFEYILEATNDTELYKRYREQVKPNEYEDLRPYVERHKHGETDILFPGKPVLYATTSGSTAEPKWIPITERYLKTIYGKMTKVWLYNFIQNRHKVFAGKILSIVGKVIEGYAPDGTV
;
A
#
# COMPACT_ATOMS: atom_id res chain seq x y z
N MET A 1 15.51 10.94 -26.12
CA MET A 1 14.98 11.46 -24.84
C MET A 1 13.48 11.84 -24.88
N ILE A 2 12.81 11.85 -26.00
CA ILE A 2 11.36 12.17 -26.14
C ILE A 2 10.46 10.95 -25.86
N VAL A 3 10.90 9.75 -26.24
CA VAL A 3 10.11 8.51 -26.14
C VAL A 3 9.77 8.09 -24.70
N PRO A 4 10.71 8.11 -23.72
CA PRO A 4 10.39 7.76 -22.34
C PRO A 4 9.36 8.68 -21.70
N ASN A 5 9.43 9.99 -21.97
CA ASN A 5 8.47 10.96 -21.44
C ASN A 5 7.07 10.77 -22.04
N LEU A 6 6.98 10.37 -23.31
CA LEU A 6 5.69 10.08 -23.95
C LEU A 6 5.02 8.85 -23.34
N LEU A 7 5.76 7.75 -23.17
CA LEU A 7 5.23 6.52 -22.57
C LEU A 7 4.83 6.71 -21.10
N LEU A 8 5.65 7.40 -20.31
CA LEU A 8 5.35 7.77 -18.92
C LEU A 8 4.13 8.71 -18.85
N GLY A 9 4.03 9.66 -19.77
CA GLY A 9 2.89 10.56 -19.91
C GLY A 9 1.60 9.82 -20.24
N MET A 10 1.63 8.86 -21.15
CA MET A 10 0.43 8.06 -21.50
C MET A 10 -0.01 7.16 -20.33
N ALA A 11 0.90 6.39 -19.74
CA ALA A 11 0.59 5.51 -18.63
C ALA A 11 0.13 6.28 -17.38
N GLY A 12 0.78 7.42 -17.08
CA GLY A 12 0.39 8.30 -15.99
C GLY A 12 -0.96 8.97 -16.22
N GLY A 13 -1.25 9.39 -17.45
CA GLY A 13 -2.53 10.02 -17.83
C GLY A 13 -3.73 9.11 -17.64
N ILE A 14 -3.58 7.80 -17.88
CA ILE A 14 -4.64 6.81 -17.59
C ILE A 14 -4.93 6.75 -16.09
N GLN A 15 -3.89 6.64 -15.26
CA GLN A 15 -4.02 6.58 -13.81
C GLN A 15 -4.56 7.90 -13.23
N TYR A 16 -4.13 9.03 -13.76
CA TYR A 16 -4.62 10.35 -13.37
C TYR A 16 -6.10 10.53 -13.65
N ARG A 17 -6.58 10.12 -14.84
CA ARG A 17 -8.01 10.14 -15.17
C ARG A 17 -8.84 9.22 -14.28
N ALA A 18 -8.30 8.04 -13.91
CA ALA A 18 -8.95 7.14 -12.98
C ALA A 18 -9.07 7.78 -11.58
N LEU A 19 -8.03 8.47 -11.11
CA LEU A 19 -8.06 9.24 -9.86
C LEU A 19 -9.12 10.35 -9.93
N LEU A 20 -9.14 11.17 -10.99
CA LEU A 20 -10.15 12.22 -11.15
C LEU A 20 -11.58 11.66 -11.20
N LYS A 21 -11.78 10.47 -11.78
CA LYS A 21 -13.08 9.80 -11.74
C LYS A 21 -13.48 9.40 -10.32
N ALA A 22 -12.53 8.86 -9.55
CA ALA A 22 -12.74 8.47 -8.16
C ALA A 22 -13.09 9.67 -7.27
N THR A 23 -12.47 10.84 -7.49
CA THR A 23 -12.76 12.06 -6.72
C THR A 23 -14.17 12.62 -6.95
N LYS A 24 -14.87 12.23 -8.03
CA LYS A 24 -16.27 12.63 -8.27
C LYS A 24 -17.25 11.92 -7.33
N ASN A 25 -16.90 10.73 -6.83
CA ASN A 25 -17.68 10.01 -5.83
C ASN A 25 -16.71 9.35 -4.83
N PRO A 26 -16.15 10.12 -3.89
CA PRO A 26 -15.12 9.63 -2.97
C PRO A 26 -15.65 8.54 -2.03
N ARG A 27 -16.92 8.61 -1.63
CA ARG A 27 -17.55 7.59 -0.79
C ARG A 27 -17.56 6.23 -1.48
N LYS A 28 -17.99 6.19 -2.74
CA LYS A 28 -18.00 4.94 -3.53
C LYS A 28 -16.58 4.42 -3.81
N ALA A 29 -15.64 5.33 -4.06
CA ALA A 29 -14.25 4.97 -4.26
C ALA A 29 -13.65 4.34 -2.99
N SER A 30 -13.92 4.92 -1.82
CA SER A 30 -13.47 4.38 -0.52
C SER A 30 -14.12 3.03 -0.21
N GLU A 31 -15.43 2.87 -0.47
CA GLU A 31 -16.12 1.59 -0.31
C GLU A 31 -15.46 0.49 -1.17
N ASN A 32 -15.24 0.78 -2.44
CA ASN A 32 -14.61 -0.16 -3.35
C ASN A 32 -13.20 -0.56 -2.87
N THR A 33 -12.42 0.41 -2.41
CA THR A 33 -11.07 0.16 -1.87
C THR A 33 -11.12 -0.69 -0.60
N LEU A 34 -12.06 -0.39 0.32
CA LEU A 34 -12.23 -1.20 1.53
C LEU A 34 -12.61 -2.64 1.18
N ARG A 35 -13.59 -2.84 0.30
CA ARG A 35 -13.97 -4.19 -0.17
C ARG A 35 -12.80 -4.93 -0.83
N GLU A 36 -11.99 -4.23 -1.62
CA GLU A 36 -10.81 -4.81 -2.26
C GLU A 36 -9.75 -5.27 -1.23
N ILE A 37 -9.51 -4.46 -0.20
CA ILE A 37 -8.57 -4.80 0.89
C ILE A 37 -9.09 -6.00 1.68
N LEU A 38 -10.36 -5.97 2.11
CA LEU A 38 -10.96 -7.04 2.88
C LEU A 38 -10.99 -8.36 2.08
N THR A 39 -11.39 -8.31 0.81
CA THR A 39 -11.40 -9.49 -0.08
C THR A 39 -10.00 -10.08 -0.24
N TYR A 40 -8.98 -9.22 -0.37
CA TYR A 40 -7.60 -9.67 -0.50
C TYR A 40 -7.08 -10.36 0.76
N ALA A 41 -7.48 -9.89 1.94
CA ALA A 41 -6.96 -10.37 3.22
C ALA A 41 -7.90 -11.29 4.00
N LYS A 42 -9.11 -11.63 3.51
CA LYS A 42 -10.13 -12.37 4.27
C LYS A 42 -9.67 -13.74 4.76
N ASP A 43 -8.82 -14.41 4.01
CA ASP A 43 -8.33 -15.76 4.32
C ASP A 43 -7.09 -15.77 5.20
N THR A 44 -6.50 -14.61 5.49
CA THR A 44 -5.34 -14.45 6.37
C THR A 44 -5.72 -14.67 7.84
N VAL A 45 -4.71 -14.81 8.71
CA VAL A 45 -4.93 -14.90 10.16
C VAL A 45 -5.69 -13.67 10.65
N TYR A 46 -5.19 -12.47 10.34
CA TYR A 46 -5.81 -11.20 10.73
C TYR A 46 -7.23 -11.05 10.18
N GLY A 47 -7.44 -11.43 8.91
CA GLY A 47 -8.75 -11.35 8.27
C GLY A 47 -9.80 -12.25 8.93
N LYS A 48 -9.41 -13.46 9.33
CA LYS A 48 -10.28 -14.40 10.05
C LYS A 48 -10.60 -13.92 11.46
N GLU A 49 -9.60 -13.48 12.22
CA GLU A 49 -9.77 -12.94 13.57
C GLU A 49 -10.70 -11.73 13.60
N HIS A 50 -10.63 -10.87 12.56
CA HIS A 50 -11.46 -9.68 12.42
C HIS A 50 -12.69 -9.87 11.53
N LYS A 51 -13.04 -11.14 11.21
CA LYS A 51 -14.26 -11.54 10.49
C LYS A 51 -14.49 -10.78 9.19
N PHE A 52 -13.44 -10.67 8.36
CA PHE A 52 -13.52 -9.91 7.09
C PHE A 52 -14.58 -10.47 6.15
N GLU A 53 -14.83 -11.77 6.16
CA GLU A 53 -15.90 -12.39 5.37
C GLU A 53 -17.28 -11.88 5.79
N TYR A 54 -17.59 -11.85 7.09
CA TYR A 54 -18.82 -11.25 7.63
C TYR A 54 -18.99 -9.78 7.25
N ILE A 55 -17.88 -9.00 7.25
CA ILE A 55 -17.93 -7.60 6.84
C ILE A 55 -18.29 -7.49 5.36
N LEU A 56 -17.75 -8.37 4.51
CA LEU A 56 -17.98 -8.38 3.07
C LEU A 56 -19.40 -8.76 2.67
N GLU A 57 -20.15 -9.49 3.50
CA GLU A 57 -21.57 -9.81 3.29
C GLU A 57 -22.47 -8.58 3.33
N ALA A 58 -21.97 -7.41 3.77
CA ALA A 58 -22.73 -6.16 3.79
C ALA A 58 -23.24 -5.80 2.40
N THR A 59 -24.53 -5.48 2.30
CA THR A 59 -25.22 -5.21 1.02
C THR A 59 -25.04 -3.79 0.52
N ASN A 60 -24.66 -2.85 1.41
CA ASN A 60 -24.46 -1.44 1.10
C ASN A 60 -23.28 -0.87 1.89
N ASP A 61 -22.87 0.36 1.53
CA ASP A 61 -21.71 1.02 2.13
C ASP A 61 -21.90 1.36 3.62
N THR A 62 -23.10 1.77 4.01
CA THR A 62 -23.39 2.12 5.41
C THR A 62 -23.24 0.90 6.32
N GLU A 63 -23.76 -0.23 5.90
CA GLU A 63 -23.61 -1.50 6.61
C GLU A 63 -22.16 -1.99 6.61
N LEU A 64 -21.47 -1.87 5.48
CA LEU A 64 -20.04 -2.23 5.36
C LEU A 64 -19.19 -1.48 6.39
N TYR A 65 -19.32 -0.15 6.45
CA TYR A 65 -18.57 0.67 7.40
C TYR A 65 -18.98 0.44 8.85
N LYS A 66 -20.24 0.13 9.11
CA LYS A 66 -20.72 -0.24 10.44
C LYS A 66 -20.04 -1.53 10.91
N ARG A 67 -20.18 -2.61 10.13
CA ARG A 67 -19.57 -3.91 10.43
C ARG A 67 -18.05 -3.81 10.57
N TYR A 68 -17.40 -3.05 9.67
CA TYR A 68 -15.94 -2.83 9.75
C TYR A 68 -15.53 -2.20 11.08
N ARG A 69 -16.17 -1.14 11.52
CA ARG A 69 -15.85 -0.48 12.80
C ARG A 69 -16.16 -1.33 14.04
N GLU A 70 -17.12 -2.23 13.94
CA GLU A 70 -17.45 -3.17 15.03
C GLU A 70 -16.40 -4.27 15.17
N GLN A 71 -15.83 -4.74 14.06
CA GLN A 71 -14.87 -5.85 14.04
C GLN A 71 -13.41 -5.40 14.06
N VAL A 72 -13.12 -4.24 13.51
CA VAL A 72 -11.74 -3.70 13.39
C VAL A 72 -11.65 -2.41 14.18
N LYS A 73 -11.05 -2.48 15.36
CA LYS A 73 -10.77 -1.30 16.18
C LYS A 73 -9.59 -0.52 15.61
N PRO A 74 -9.48 0.79 15.90
CA PRO A 74 -8.24 1.52 15.64
C PRO A 74 -7.05 0.82 16.30
N ASN A 75 -6.00 0.59 15.54
CA ASN A 75 -4.79 -0.10 15.99
C ASN A 75 -3.60 0.86 15.99
N GLU A 76 -2.73 0.72 16.98
CA GLU A 76 -1.37 1.24 16.94
C GLU A 76 -0.43 0.20 16.33
N TYR A 77 0.81 0.60 16.05
CA TYR A 77 1.79 -0.36 15.51
C TYR A 77 2.06 -1.53 16.48
N GLU A 78 2.01 -1.28 17.77
CA GLU A 78 2.29 -2.29 18.79
C GLU A 78 1.22 -3.41 18.79
N ASP A 79 -0.02 -3.09 18.42
CA ASP A 79 -1.08 -4.08 18.24
C ASP A 79 -0.82 -4.98 17.02
N LEU A 80 -0.14 -4.45 16.01
CA LEU A 80 0.22 -5.18 14.79
C LEU A 80 1.59 -5.86 14.87
N ARG A 81 2.45 -5.46 15.81
CA ARG A 81 3.81 -6.01 15.98
C ARG A 81 3.82 -7.54 16.05
N PRO A 82 2.94 -8.21 16.81
CA PRO A 82 2.94 -9.68 16.87
C PRO A 82 2.74 -10.35 15.50
N TYR A 83 1.90 -9.79 14.65
CA TYR A 83 1.68 -10.30 13.29
C TYR A 83 2.88 -10.03 12.37
N VAL A 84 3.51 -8.86 12.51
CA VAL A 84 4.72 -8.51 11.75
C VAL A 84 5.87 -9.45 12.14
N GLU A 85 6.05 -9.74 13.43
CA GLU A 85 7.07 -10.68 13.90
C GLU A 85 6.88 -12.09 13.32
N ARG A 86 5.65 -12.58 13.22
CA ARG A 86 5.35 -13.85 12.55
C ARG A 86 5.79 -13.85 11.09
N HIS A 87 5.51 -12.76 10.35
CA HIS A 87 6.02 -12.61 8.99
C HIS A 87 7.54 -12.61 8.93
N LYS A 88 8.23 -11.91 9.84
CA LYS A 88 9.69 -11.85 9.92
C LYS A 88 10.32 -13.23 10.17
N HIS A 89 9.60 -14.14 10.82
CA HIS A 89 10.01 -15.53 11.03
C HIS A 89 9.56 -16.47 9.90
N GLY A 90 9.08 -15.93 8.79
CA GLY A 90 8.78 -16.67 7.56
C GLY A 90 7.36 -17.22 7.47
N GLU A 91 6.47 -16.94 8.44
CA GLU A 91 5.07 -17.33 8.33
C GLU A 91 4.37 -16.58 7.20
N THR A 92 3.47 -17.27 6.50
CA THR A 92 2.68 -16.71 5.39
C THR A 92 1.25 -16.41 5.83
N ASP A 93 0.55 -15.59 5.04
CA ASP A 93 -0.89 -15.39 5.18
C ASP A 93 -1.31 -14.84 6.56
N ILE A 94 -0.48 -13.99 7.16
CA ILE A 94 -0.75 -13.40 8.48
C ILE A 94 -1.57 -12.12 8.34
N LEU A 95 -0.99 -11.03 7.84
CA LEU A 95 -1.69 -9.75 7.58
C LEU A 95 -2.20 -9.66 6.14
N PHE A 96 -1.54 -10.34 5.22
CA PHE A 96 -1.84 -10.39 3.79
C PHE A 96 -1.43 -11.76 3.24
N PRO A 97 -1.96 -12.17 2.07
CA PRO A 97 -1.59 -13.44 1.43
C PRO A 97 -0.12 -13.49 1.04
N GLY A 98 0.53 -14.59 1.35
CA GLY A 98 1.94 -14.85 1.04
C GLY A 98 2.91 -14.16 2.00
N LYS A 99 4.09 -13.80 1.47
CA LYS A 99 5.20 -13.16 2.21
C LYS A 99 5.43 -11.73 1.74
N PRO A 100 6.01 -10.87 2.57
CA PRO A 100 6.55 -9.61 2.12
C PRO A 100 7.74 -9.83 1.19
N VAL A 101 7.99 -8.90 0.27
CA VAL A 101 9.18 -8.91 -0.61
C VAL A 101 10.33 -8.12 0.01
N LEU A 102 10.02 -7.19 0.90
CA LEU A 102 10.98 -6.44 1.70
C LEU A 102 10.27 -5.80 2.89
N TYR A 103 11.04 -5.28 3.85
CA TYR A 103 10.56 -4.45 4.95
C TYR A 103 11.09 -3.03 4.82
N ALA A 104 10.21 -2.05 5.02
CA ALA A 104 10.62 -0.67 5.26
C ALA A 104 10.74 -0.44 6.78
N THR A 105 11.85 0.13 7.22
CA THR A 105 12.06 0.48 8.62
C THR A 105 11.86 1.98 8.84
N THR A 106 11.32 2.35 9.99
CA THR A 106 11.26 3.75 10.40
C THR A 106 12.52 4.14 11.15
N SER A 107 12.99 5.39 10.98
CA SER A 107 14.08 5.94 11.79
C SER A 107 13.63 6.05 13.26
N GLY A 108 13.92 5.03 14.06
CA GLY A 108 13.65 5.05 15.49
C GLY A 108 14.66 5.94 16.21
N SER A 109 14.31 7.20 16.47
CA SER A 109 15.17 8.10 17.27
C SER A 109 15.09 7.83 18.78
N THR A 110 14.04 7.15 19.25
CA THR A 110 13.78 6.94 20.69
C THR A 110 13.15 5.59 21.04
N ALA A 111 12.78 4.76 20.08
CA ALA A 111 12.16 3.46 20.27
C ALA A 111 12.69 2.45 19.25
N GLU A 112 12.38 1.16 19.45
CA GLU A 112 12.71 0.12 18.45
C GLU A 112 12.15 0.50 17.07
N PRO A 113 12.94 0.30 15.99
CA PRO A 113 12.46 0.54 14.63
C PRO A 113 11.18 -0.25 14.33
N LYS A 114 10.22 0.40 13.70
CA LYS A 114 9.02 -0.27 13.21
C LYS A 114 9.34 -0.91 11.86
N TRP A 115 8.99 -2.17 11.72
CA TRP A 115 9.15 -2.93 10.49
C TRP A 115 7.83 -2.97 9.73
N ILE A 116 7.79 -2.37 8.56
CA ILE A 116 6.56 -2.28 7.73
C ILE A 116 6.73 -3.25 6.58
N PRO A 117 5.97 -4.37 6.57
CA PRO A 117 6.07 -5.35 5.50
C PRO A 117 5.52 -4.79 4.19
N ILE A 118 6.29 -4.91 3.12
CA ILE A 118 5.96 -4.44 1.78
C ILE A 118 5.69 -5.64 0.89
N THR A 119 4.52 -5.67 0.27
CA THR A 119 4.11 -6.75 -0.65
C THR A 119 4.37 -6.37 -2.11
N GLU A 120 4.54 -7.36 -2.96
CA GLU A 120 4.62 -7.15 -4.42
C GLU A 120 3.35 -6.45 -4.94
N ARG A 121 2.17 -6.81 -4.41
CA ARG A 121 0.91 -6.14 -4.74
C ARG A 121 0.97 -4.65 -4.41
N TYR A 122 1.45 -4.26 -3.23
CA TYR A 122 1.61 -2.85 -2.86
C TYR A 122 2.50 -2.11 -3.86
N LEU A 123 3.67 -2.68 -4.18
CA LEU A 123 4.60 -2.04 -5.12
C LEU A 123 3.98 -1.86 -6.51
N LYS A 124 3.29 -2.89 -7.03
CA LYS A 124 2.71 -2.85 -8.38
C LYS A 124 1.43 -2.01 -8.46
N THR A 125 0.55 -2.14 -7.49
CA THR A 125 -0.81 -1.57 -7.61
C THR A 125 -0.98 -0.23 -6.92
N ILE A 126 -0.34 0.01 -5.78
CA ILE A 126 -0.50 1.26 -5.04
C ILE A 126 0.66 2.19 -5.33
N TYR A 127 1.87 1.82 -4.94
CA TYR A 127 3.06 2.64 -5.11
C TYR A 127 3.31 2.97 -6.59
N GLY A 128 3.26 1.97 -7.47
CA GLY A 128 3.46 2.16 -8.92
C GLY A 128 2.40 3.03 -9.58
N LYS A 129 1.12 2.95 -9.14
CA LYS A 129 0.05 3.83 -9.66
C LYS A 129 0.24 5.27 -9.16
N MET A 130 0.50 5.45 -7.88
CA MET A 130 0.73 6.78 -7.29
C MET A 130 1.94 7.47 -7.91
N THR A 131 3.05 6.75 -8.08
CA THR A 131 4.25 7.27 -8.73
C THR A 131 3.97 7.73 -10.17
N LYS A 132 3.18 6.95 -10.94
CA LYS A 132 2.78 7.33 -12.30
C LYS A 132 1.93 8.60 -12.33
N VAL A 133 0.97 8.74 -11.40
CA VAL A 133 0.15 9.95 -11.26
C VAL A 133 1.01 11.15 -10.91
N TRP A 134 1.92 11.00 -9.95
CA TRP A 134 2.84 12.04 -9.53
C TRP A 134 3.74 12.50 -10.68
N LEU A 135 4.40 11.57 -11.37
CA LEU A 135 5.25 11.85 -12.53
C LEU A 135 4.46 12.53 -13.66
N TYR A 136 3.23 12.07 -13.93
CA TYR A 136 2.36 12.69 -14.92
C TYR A 136 2.11 14.16 -14.61
N ASN A 137 1.72 14.48 -13.36
CA ASN A 137 1.50 15.87 -12.95
C ASN A 137 2.77 16.72 -13.06
N PHE A 138 3.93 16.16 -12.71
CA PHE A 138 5.21 16.85 -12.88
C PHE A 138 5.50 17.17 -14.34
N ILE A 139 5.33 16.20 -15.23
CA ILE A 139 5.58 16.37 -16.67
C ILE A 139 4.63 17.41 -17.27
N GLN A 140 3.34 17.37 -16.89
CA GLN A 140 2.34 18.32 -17.41
C GLN A 140 2.63 19.77 -16.97
N ASN A 141 3.02 19.97 -15.73
CA ASN A 141 3.20 21.30 -15.17
C ASN A 141 4.64 21.80 -15.29
N ARG A 142 5.62 20.93 -15.42
CA ARG A 142 7.07 21.22 -15.45
C ARG A 142 7.80 20.32 -16.44
N HIS A 143 7.42 20.37 -17.72
CA HIS A 143 7.94 19.48 -18.76
C HIS A 143 9.47 19.47 -18.90
N LYS A 144 10.19 20.51 -18.42
CA LYS A 144 11.65 20.60 -18.43
C LYS A 144 12.32 20.02 -17.18
N VAL A 145 11.55 19.59 -16.16
CA VAL A 145 12.13 19.14 -14.87
C VAL A 145 13.09 17.95 -15.02
N PHE A 146 12.86 17.08 -15.98
CA PHE A 146 13.70 15.91 -16.27
C PHE A 146 14.75 16.15 -17.38
N ALA A 147 14.90 17.40 -17.85
CA ALA A 147 15.88 17.72 -18.88
C ALA A 147 17.29 17.99 -18.32
N GLY A 148 17.41 18.15 -17.01
CA GLY A 148 18.67 18.41 -16.31
C GLY A 148 19.18 17.23 -15.50
N LYS A 149 20.06 17.51 -14.54
CA LYS A 149 20.59 16.55 -13.57
C LYS A 149 19.60 16.42 -12.41
N ILE A 150 19.42 15.19 -11.92
CA ILE A 150 18.62 14.90 -10.72
C ILE A 150 19.59 14.64 -9.58
N LEU A 151 19.47 15.43 -8.50
CA LEU A 151 20.16 15.17 -7.25
C LEU A 151 19.25 14.38 -6.33
N SER A 152 19.72 13.23 -5.87
CA SER A 152 19.02 12.39 -4.90
C SER A 152 19.92 12.16 -3.68
N ILE A 153 19.34 12.29 -2.49
CA ILE A 153 19.98 11.89 -1.24
C ILE A 153 19.24 10.64 -0.79
N VAL A 154 19.95 9.52 -0.75
CA VAL A 154 19.38 8.22 -0.40
C VAL A 154 20.18 7.59 0.75
N GLY A 155 19.51 6.88 1.64
CA GLY A 155 20.15 6.03 2.65
C GLY A 155 20.72 4.75 2.06
N LYS A 156 21.20 3.86 2.92
CA LYS A 156 21.57 2.51 2.49
C LYS A 156 20.37 1.80 1.89
N VAL A 157 20.59 1.06 0.80
CA VAL A 157 19.53 0.28 0.14
C VAL A 157 19.11 -0.90 1.03
N ILE A 158 20.07 -1.51 1.73
CA ILE A 158 19.84 -2.62 2.66
C ILE A 158 20.40 -2.19 4.01
N GLU A 159 19.54 -2.07 5.02
CA GLU A 159 19.92 -1.75 6.39
C GLU A 159 20.12 -3.01 7.24
N GLY A 160 19.44 -4.10 6.88
CA GLY A 160 19.50 -5.38 7.58
C GLY A 160 18.62 -6.44 6.92
N TYR A 161 18.50 -7.56 7.59
CA TYR A 161 17.68 -8.70 7.16
C TYR A 161 16.75 -9.13 8.29
N ALA A 162 15.55 -9.55 7.95
CA ALA A 162 14.67 -10.23 8.88
C ALA A 162 15.21 -11.66 9.19
N PRO A 163 14.75 -12.32 10.26
CA PRO A 163 15.19 -13.67 10.60
C PRO A 163 15.02 -14.71 9.49
N ASP A 164 14.06 -14.54 8.61
CA ASP A 164 13.84 -15.40 7.44
C ASP A 164 14.71 -15.05 6.22
N GLY A 165 15.58 -14.05 6.33
CA GLY A 165 16.46 -13.57 5.27
C GLY A 165 15.86 -12.51 4.36
N THR A 166 14.62 -12.08 4.56
CA THR A 166 14.01 -10.98 3.81
C THR A 166 14.67 -9.64 4.16
N VAL A 167 14.94 -8.82 3.13
CA VAL A 167 15.56 -7.48 3.26
C VAL A 167 14.61 -6.49 3.91
#